data_e4a2bfaaf8c85a3509a6df0150b0a37f
#
_entry.id   e4a2bfaaf8c85a3509a6df0150b0a37f
#
_cell.length_a   1.000
_cell.length_b   1.000
_cell.length_c   1.000
_cell.angle_alpha   90.00
_cell.angle_beta   90.00
_cell.angle_gamma   90.00
#
_symmetry.space_group_name_H-M   'P 1'
#
loop_
_entity.id
_entity.type
_entity.pdbx_description
1 polymer ?
#
loop_
_entity_poly.entity_id
_entity_poly.type
_entity_poly.pdbx_seq_one_letter_code
_entity_poly.pdbx_strand_id
1 'polypeptide(L)'
;MNVEVWFHGTLEECATGKRIVEMADGASLGELIDWLSKEYGAELKREIERAEENYIMLNGNYCKLTSERYKPLQDGDIVAFIPILTGG
;
A
#
# COMPACT_ATOMS: atom_id res chain seq x y z
N MET A 1 -11.57 -2.27 11.39
CA MET A 1 -10.43 -3.19 11.32
C MET A 1 -9.12 -2.43 11.27
N ASN A 2 -8.08 -3.02 11.80
CA ASN A 2 -6.75 -2.42 11.78
C ASN A 2 -5.87 -3.11 10.75
N VAL A 3 -5.24 -2.31 9.90
CA VAL A 3 -4.32 -2.79 8.87
C VAL A 3 -2.96 -2.16 9.12
N GLU A 4 -1.93 -2.99 9.16
CA GLU A 4 -0.56 -2.49 9.33
C GLU A 4 0.02 -2.21 7.95
N VAL A 5 0.58 -1.02 7.76
CA VAL A 5 1.12 -0.60 6.47
C VAL A 5 2.61 -0.31 6.63
N TRP A 6 3.40 -0.89 5.75
CA TRP A 6 4.85 -0.70 5.73
C TRP A 6 5.25 -0.02 4.42
N PHE A 7 6.10 0.99 4.54
CA PHE A 7 6.66 1.70 3.39
C PHE A 7 8.14 1.44 3.32
N HIS A 8 8.62 1.06 2.14
CA HIS A 8 10.03 0.79 1.89
C HIS A 8 10.58 1.66 0.78
N GLY A 9 11.90 1.79 0.75
CA GLY A 9 12.59 2.51 -0.31
C GLY A 9 12.19 3.97 -0.40
N THR A 10 11.96 4.44 -1.61
CA THR A 10 11.62 5.85 -1.86
C THR A 10 10.28 6.25 -1.25
N LEU A 11 9.41 5.31 -0.95
CA LEU A 11 8.12 5.62 -0.33
C LEU A 11 8.29 6.15 1.09
N GLU A 12 9.40 5.86 1.75
CA GLU A 12 9.67 6.38 3.08
C GLU A 12 9.84 7.90 3.08
N GLU A 13 10.15 8.49 1.94
CA GLU A 13 10.25 9.93 1.79
C GLU A 13 8.89 10.60 1.79
N CYS A 14 7.85 9.85 1.42
CA CYS A 14 6.49 10.37 1.35
C CYS A 14 5.68 10.04 2.60
N ALA A 15 6.08 9.02 3.35
CA ALA A 15 5.33 8.53 4.49
C ALA A 15 6.26 7.89 5.51
N THR A 16 5.80 7.74 6.75
CA THR A 16 6.57 7.06 7.78
C THR A 16 6.67 5.57 7.44
N GLY A 17 7.79 4.96 7.79
CA GLY A 17 8.09 3.58 7.39
C GLY A 17 7.05 2.53 7.78
N LYS A 18 6.30 2.76 8.87
CA LYS A 18 5.32 1.80 9.37
C LYS A 18 4.17 2.52 10.05
N ARG A 19 2.95 2.08 9.79
CA ARG A 19 1.77 2.69 10.39
C ARG A 19 0.62 1.69 10.50
N ILE A 20 -0.19 1.85 11.54
CA ILE A 20 -1.45 1.12 11.67
C ILE A 20 -2.57 2.04 11.21
N VAL A 21 -3.39 1.57 10.28
CA VAL A 21 -4.51 2.32 9.71
C VAL A 21 -5.80 1.64 10.12
N GLU A 22 -6.72 2.41 10.69
CA GLU A 22 -8.04 1.91 11.00
C GLU A 22 -8.96 2.13 9.80
N MET A 23 -9.59 1.07 9.33
CA MET A 23 -10.48 1.09 8.18
C MET A 23 -11.78 0.39 8.48
N ALA A 24 -12.81 0.68 7.68
CA ALA A 24 -14.08 -0.01 7.77
C ALA A 24 -13.90 -1.49 7.39
N ASP A 25 -14.68 -2.35 8.02
CA ASP A 25 -14.66 -3.79 7.70
C ASP A 25 -15.01 -3.98 6.23
N GLY A 26 -14.25 -4.84 5.56
CA GLY A 26 -14.46 -5.11 4.16
C GLY A 26 -13.80 -4.13 3.19
N ALA A 27 -13.11 -3.11 3.70
CA ALA A 27 -12.40 -2.17 2.83
C ALA A 27 -11.35 -2.90 2.00
N SER A 28 -11.19 -2.45 0.76
CA SER A 28 -10.29 -3.08 -0.19
C SER A 28 -8.89 -2.48 -0.18
N LEU A 29 -7.96 -3.16 -0.85
CA LEU A 29 -6.61 -2.65 -1.05
C LEU A 29 -6.65 -1.28 -1.74
N GLY A 30 -7.49 -1.12 -2.76
CA GLY A 30 -7.63 0.15 -3.46
C GLY A 30 -8.12 1.26 -2.55
N GLU A 31 -9.05 0.95 -1.66
CA GLU A 31 -9.54 1.92 -0.68
C GLU A 31 -8.46 2.31 0.33
N LEU A 32 -7.60 1.37 0.71
CA LEU A 32 -6.46 1.67 1.56
C LEU A 32 -5.52 2.66 0.87
N ILE A 33 -5.24 2.44 -0.41
CA ILE A 33 -4.37 3.33 -1.18
C ILE A 33 -4.99 4.73 -1.28
N ASP A 34 -6.29 4.82 -1.50
CA ASP A 34 -6.99 6.10 -1.53
C ASP A 34 -6.92 6.81 -0.17
N TRP A 35 -7.08 6.06 0.91
CA TRP A 35 -6.95 6.61 2.25
C TRP A 35 -5.55 7.17 2.49
N LEU A 36 -4.53 6.41 2.10
CA LEU A 36 -3.14 6.85 2.24
C LEU A 36 -2.85 8.09 1.39
N SER A 37 -3.46 8.17 0.22
CA SER A 37 -3.34 9.34 -0.66
C SER A 37 -3.89 10.59 0.00
N LYS A 38 -4.98 10.49 0.71
CA LYS A 38 -5.58 11.63 1.42
C LYS A 38 -4.73 12.03 2.62
N GLU A 39 -4.13 11.06 3.29
CA GLU A 39 -3.32 11.31 4.49
C GLU A 39 -1.94 11.88 4.15
N TYR A 40 -1.29 11.33 3.13
CA TYR A 40 0.09 11.67 2.80
C TYR A 40 0.23 12.49 1.51
N GLY A 41 -0.84 12.66 0.77
CA GLY A 41 -0.84 13.40 -0.48
C GLY A 41 -0.88 12.53 -1.73
N ALA A 42 -1.25 13.14 -2.85
CA ALA A 42 -1.40 12.43 -4.12
C ALA A 42 -0.08 11.86 -4.64
N GLU A 43 1.04 12.39 -4.19
CA GLU A 43 2.35 11.91 -4.58
C GLU A 43 2.59 10.47 -4.17
N LEU A 44 2.14 10.09 -2.98
CA LEU A 44 2.26 8.71 -2.51
C LEU A 44 1.49 7.76 -3.43
N LYS A 45 0.26 8.13 -3.77
CA LYS A 45 -0.56 7.32 -4.67
C LYS A 45 0.11 7.18 -6.03
N ARG A 46 0.66 8.27 -6.54
CA ARG A 46 1.37 8.27 -7.82
C ARG A 46 2.57 7.33 -7.79
N GLU A 47 3.35 7.36 -6.72
CA GLU A 47 4.48 6.47 -6.57
C GLU A 47 4.07 5.00 -6.47
N ILE A 48 2.98 4.71 -5.75
CA ILE A 48 2.47 3.35 -5.64
C ILE A 48 1.97 2.83 -6.98
N GLU A 49 1.25 3.65 -7.73
CA GLU A 49 0.63 3.24 -9.00
C GLU A 49 1.53 3.39 -10.22
N ARG A 50 2.56 4.21 -10.12
CA ARG A 50 3.45 4.57 -11.22
C ARG A 50 4.23 3.40 -11.79
N ALA A 51 4.67 2.53 -10.94
CA ALA A 51 5.39 1.36 -11.40
C ALA A 51 4.38 0.23 -11.53
N GLU A 52 4.11 -0.19 -12.75
CA GLU A 52 3.31 -1.38 -13.02
C GLU A 52 3.87 -2.60 -12.29
N GLU A 53 5.05 -2.44 -11.76
CA GLU A 53 5.84 -3.49 -11.15
C GLU A 53 6.12 -3.23 -9.67
N ASN A 54 5.39 -2.31 -9.04
CA ASN A 54 5.52 -2.15 -7.60
C ASN A 54 5.08 -3.43 -6.90
N TYR A 55 5.92 -3.92 -6.02
CA TYR A 55 5.55 -5.07 -5.22
C TYR A 55 4.71 -4.60 -4.06
N ILE A 56 3.52 -5.13 -3.99
CA ILE A 56 2.69 -5.00 -2.81
C ILE A 56 2.65 -6.37 -2.20
N MET A 57 3.07 -6.46 -0.93
CA MET A 57 3.06 -7.73 -0.21
C MET A 57 1.92 -7.69 0.80
N LEU A 58 1.02 -8.64 0.69
CA LEU A 58 -0.08 -8.79 1.65
C LEU A 58 0.20 -10.03 2.49
N ASN A 59 0.52 -9.81 3.76
CA ASN A 59 0.88 -10.88 4.69
C ASN A 59 2.01 -11.77 4.15
N GLY A 60 2.99 -11.14 3.50
CA GLY A 60 4.14 -11.86 2.96
C GLY A 60 3.92 -12.47 1.58
N ASN A 61 2.74 -12.32 1.00
CA ASN A 61 2.43 -12.83 -0.33
C ASN A 61 2.35 -11.70 -1.34
N TYR A 62 2.90 -11.93 -2.51
CA TYR A 62 2.86 -10.96 -3.59
C TYR A 62 1.42 -10.68 -4.01
N CYS A 63 1.09 -9.41 -4.14
CA CYS A 63 -0.25 -8.96 -4.50
C CYS A 63 -0.14 -7.98 -5.66
N LYS A 64 -0.85 -8.27 -6.76
CA LYS A 64 -0.79 -7.44 -7.94
C LYS A 64 -1.93 -6.42 -7.93
N LEU A 65 -1.56 -5.13 -7.88
CA LEU A 65 -2.56 -4.07 -7.75
C LEU A 65 -3.59 -4.08 -8.87
N THR A 66 -3.17 -4.29 -10.11
CA THR A 66 -4.05 -4.22 -11.27
C THR A 66 -5.20 -5.23 -11.20
N SER A 67 -4.97 -6.39 -10.62
CA SER A 67 -5.98 -7.45 -10.55
C SER A 67 -6.58 -7.61 -9.16
N GLU A 68 -5.91 -7.14 -8.12
CA GLU A 68 -6.32 -7.40 -6.75
C GLU A 68 -6.71 -6.15 -5.95
N ARG A 69 -6.84 -5.00 -6.62
CA ARG A 69 -7.18 -3.76 -5.93
C ARG A 69 -8.54 -3.80 -5.23
N TYR A 70 -9.43 -4.65 -5.69
CA TYR A 70 -10.77 -4.80 -5.11
C TYR A 70 -10.84 -5.87 -4.02
N LYS A 71 -9.73 -6.54 -3.77
CA LYS A 71 -9.68 -7.58 -2.76
C LYS A 71 -9.92 -7.00 -1.37
N PRO A 72 -10.89 -7.53 -0.61
CA PRO A 72 -11.15 -7.01 0.73
C PRO A 72 -10.00 -7.37 1.68
N LEU A 73 -9.66 -6.41 2.52
CA LEU A 73 -8.67 -6.62 3.56
C LEU A 73 -9.35 -7.17 4.81
N GLN A 74 -8.57 -7.74 5.70
CA GLN A 74 -9.04 -8.29 6.95
C GLN A 74 -8.30 -7.66 8.12
N ASP A 75 -8.91 -7.71 9.29
CA ASP A 75 -8.29 -7.18 10.49
C ASP A 75 -6.96 -7.89 10.75
N GLY A 76 -5.93 -7.11 11.01
CA GLY A 76 -4.60 -7.64 11.26
C GLY A 76 -3.75 -7.86 10.01
N ASP A 77 -4.29 -7.58 8.82
CA ASP A 77 -3.49 -7.69 7.60
C ASP A 77 -2.29 -6.75 7.62
N ILE A 78 -1.19 -7.22 7.04
CA ILE A 78 0.03 -6.44 6.89
C ILE A 78 0.24 -6.19 5.39
N VAL A 79 0.24 -4.92 5.01
CA VAL A 79 0.42 -4.50 3.61
C VAL A 79 1.75 -3.76 3.50
N ALA A 80 2.68 -4.30 2.75
CA ALA A 80 3.98 -3.67 2.52
C ALA A 80 4.07 -3.17 1.08
N PHE A 81 4.41 -1.90 0.94
CA PHE A 81 4.64 -1.28 -0.36
C PHE A 81 6.14 -1.20 -0.62
N ILE A 82 6.59 -1.95 -1.61
CA ILE A 82 8.02 -2.08 -1.92
C ILE A 82 8.24 -1.64 -3.35
N PRO A 83 8.73 -0.40 -3.58
CA PRO A 83 9.00 0.04 -4.93
C PRO A 83 10.19 -0.74 -5.51
N ILE A 84 10.07 -1.09 -6.79
CA ILE A 84 11.18 -1.69 -7.49
C ILE A 84 12.13 -0.58 -7.88
N LEU A 85 13.33 -0.64 -7.36
CA LEU A 85 14.39 0.23 -7.81
C LEU A 85 14.93 -0.35 -9.10
N THR A 86 14.39 0.10 -10.21
CA THR A 86 15.05 -0.18 -11.47
C THR A 86 16.28 0.70 -11.49
N GLY A 87 17.42 0.10 -11.26
CA GLY A 87 18.68 0.80 -11.31
C GLY A 87 18.90 1.38 -12.71
N GLY A 88 19.13 2.59 -12.77
CA GLY A 88 19.38 3.17 -14.09
C GLY A 88 19.35 4.60 -14.02
#